data_48c6c6b3e21c172d137e5605c90428cf
#
_entry.id   48c6c6b3e21c172d137e5605c90428cf
#
_cell.length_a   1.000
_cell.length_b   1.000
_cell.length_c   1.000
_cell.angle_alpha   90.00
_cell.angle_beta   90.00
_cell.angle_gamma   90.00
#
_symmetry.space_group_name_H-M   'P 1'
#
loop_
_entity.id
_entity.type
_entity.pdbx_description
1 polymer ?
#
loop_
_entity_poly.entity_id
_entity_poly.type
_entity_poly.pdbx_seq_one_letter_code
_entity_poly.pdbx_strand_id
1 'polypeptide(L)'
;MKIVVVGAGNGGCFTALYLGWHTRNNPDVEVELIYNPESSPEIVGQATLVDAPSLLWAATDFNWYNNPIHATFKSGILYEGWGKVNDKVYHSFPADKMAMHYCPWEMQNLVLNSGHFKVIEDEVDPYEIDADYIFDCRGKPDDFSDYEDLKNPINACILAEPNWDTTKALWSRHVATPDGWTFVIPTHSSSPSHKYCVGYCYNSNISTKGDVENNFLNMFDVNITKHVDFKNYIAKNPAVDDRVFKNGNRLFFLEPMESSSNQAYIAWVRFIYMHIFHFKNPNLNDGIIEYIKQLQNFVLWHYQYGSKYDTLFWDYAKTFIIDDPRFDEIKDMVSNVSKYDARPALSGGISKDFFYGQWAMFSWKCWYDGMTTKVIT
;
A
#
# COMPACT_ATOMS: atom_id res chain seq x y z
N MET A 1 13.22 26.94 9.96
CA MET A 1 12.08 26.34 9.24
C MET A 1 11.47 25.29 10.14
N LYS A 2 10.17 25.40 10.40
CA LYS A 2 9.42 24.42 11.21
C LYS A 2 8.51 23.58 10.34
N ILE A 3 8.65 22.24 10.43
CA ILE A 3 7.81 21.28 9.72
C ILE A 3 7.07 20.44 10.76
N VAL A 4 5.74 20.36 10.65
CA VAL A 4 4.91 19.61 11.60
C VAL A 4 4.18 18.49 10.86
N VAL A 5 4.24 17.29 11.42
CA VAL A 5 3.47 16.12 10.97
C VAL A 5 2.39 15.85 12.00
N VAL A 6 1.12 15.79 11.61
CA VAL A 6 -0.02 15.53 12.49
C VAL A 6 -0.59 14.15 12.23
N GLY A 7 -0.52 13.27 13.23
CA GLY A 7 -0.93 11.88 13.19
C GLY A 7 0.24 10.92 13.07
N ALA A 8 0.20 9.82 13.82
CA ALA A 8 1.26 8.81 13.91
C ALA A 8 0.86 7.43 13.36
N GLY A 9 -0.09 7.36 12.43
CA GLY A 9 -0.32 6.17 11.62
C GLY A 9 0.83 5.91 10.62
N ASN A 10 0.72 4.90 9.75
CA ASN A 10 1.76 4.57 8.76
C ASN A 10 2.23 5.80 7.96
N GLY A 11 1.29 6.59 7.41
CA GLY A 11 1.62 7.79 6.64
C GLY A 11 2.41 8.81 7.44
N GLY A 12 1.99 9.11 8.70
CA GLY A 12 2.67 10.06 9.56
C GLY A 12 4.04 9.58 10.01
N CYS A 13 4.16 8.32 10.43
CA CYS A 13 5.42 7.71 10.82
C CYS A 13 6.46 7.76 9.70
N PHE A 14 6.11 7.31 8.49
CA PHE A 14 7.03 7.38 7.35
C PHE A 14 7.36 8.81 6.94
N THR A 15 6.39 9.73 7.04
CA THR A 15 6.60 11.15 6.75
C THR A 15 7.61 11.77 7.72
N ALA A 16 7.36 11.64 9.03
CA ALA A 16 8.23 12.22 10.06
C ALA A 16 9.63 11.60 10.03
N LEU A 17 9.72 10.27 9.87
CA LEU A 17 10.99 9.58 9.78
C LEU A 17 11.80 10.00 8.56
N TYR A 18 11.15 10.11 7.39
CA TYR A 18 11.79 10.56 6.15
C TYR A 18 12.33 11.98 6.30
N LEU A 19 11.49 12.91 6.75
CA LEU A 19 11.87 14.32 6.92
C LEU A 19 12.96 14.47 7.97
N GLY A 20 12.77 13.92 9.17
CA GLY A 20 13.73 14.02 10.26
C GLY A 20 15.09 13.42 9.90
N TRP A 21 15.12 12.25 9.23
CA TRP A 21 16.36 11.64 8.76
C TRP A 21 17.09 12.48 7.71
N HIS A 22 16.37 12.98 6.70
CA HIS A 22 16.99 13.75 5.61
C HIS A 22 17.39 15.16 6.02
N THR A 23 16.78 15.75 7.05
CA THR A 23 17.12 17.08 7.56
C THR A 23 18.02 17.06 8.81
N ARG A 24 18.38 15.89 9.36
CA ARG A 24 19.11 15.73 10.64
C ARG A 24 20.41 16.53 10.79
N ASN A 25 21.04 16.89 9.68
CA ASN A 25 22.27 17.69 9.66
C ASN A 25 22.03 19.18 9.33
N ASN A 26 20.77 19.59 9.22
CA ASN A 26 20.41 20.99 8.96
C ASN A 26 19.82 21.62 10.23
N PRO A 27 20.63 22.43 11.00
CA PRO A 27 20.18 23.02 12.25
C PRO A 27 19.06 24.07 12.08
N ASP A 28 18.82 24.55 10.86
CA ASP A 28 17.78 25.52 10.55
C ASP A 28 16.40 24.86 10.31
N VAL A 29 16.32 23.52 10.37
CA VAL A 29 15.09 22.75 10.18
C VAL A 29 14.73 21.99 11.44
N GLU A 30 13.54 22.26 11.95
CA GLU A 30 12.93 21.53 13.06
C GLU A 30 11.77 20.69 12.52
N VAL A 31 11.75 19.39 12.87
CA VAL A 31 10.65 18.48 12.54
C VAL A 31 9.95 18.06 13.84
N GLU A 32 8.63 18.25 13.91
CA GLU A 32 7.78 17.80 15.00
C GLU A 32 6.74 16.79 14.48
N LEU A 33 6.45 15.76 15.28
CA LEU A 33 5.31 14.87 15.07
C LEU A 33 4.35 15.03 16.24
N ILE A 34 3.11 15.43 15.95
CA ILE A 34 2.03 15.61 16.93
C ILE A 34 0.98 14.54 16.69
N TYR A 35 0.58 13.82 17.73
CA TYR A 35 -0.43 12.78 17.61
C TYR A 35 -1.25 12.63 18.89
N ASN A 36 -2.52 12.21 18.71
CA ASN A 36 -3.37 11.82 19.83
C ASN A 36 -3.02 10.37 20.25
N PRO A 37 -2.50 10.13 21.49
CA PRO A 37 -2.13 8.81 21.96
C PRO A 37 -3.34 7.86 22.14
N GLU A 38 -4.57 8.40 22.26
CA GLU A 38 -5.80 7.61 22.31
C GLU A 38 -6.17 7.03 20.92
N SER A 39 -5.62 7.58 19.84
CA SER A 39 -5.82 7.11 18.47
C SER A 39 -4.82 6.01 18.14
N SER A 40 -5.22 4.75 18.28
CA SER A 40 -4.39 3.61 17.88
C SER A 40 -4.22 3.55 16.37
N PRO A 41 -3.02 3.23 15.86
CA PRO A 41 -2.84 2.90 14.45
C PRO A 41 -3.64 1.66 14.09
N GLU A 42 -3.84 1.45 12.78
CA GLU A 42 -4.46 0.22 12.29
C GLU A 42 -3.64 -1.00 12.75
N ILE A 43 -4.33 -2.02 13.28
CA ILE A 43 -3.69 -3.24 13.77
C ILE A 43 -3.67 -4.37 12.74
N VAL A 44 -4.27 -4.16 11.57
CA VAL A 44 -4.21 -5.10 10.45
C VAL A 44 -2.77 -5.26 10.00
N GLY A 45 -2.33 -6.50 9.85
CA GLY A 45 -0.99 -6.80 9.33
C GLY A 45 -0.75 -6.09 8.00
N GLN A 46 0.38 -5.41 7.91
CA GLN A 46 0.73 -4.62 6.73
C GLN A 46 1.84 -5.30 5.94
N ALA A 47 1.86 -5.02 4.65
CA ALA A 47 2.94 -5.41 3.77
C ALA A 47 3.52 -4.16 3.10
N THR A 48 4.82 -4.16 2.84
CA THR A 48 5.50 -3.07 2.14
C THR A 48 5.90 -3.45 0.73
N LEU A 49 6.37 -2.45 0.00
CA LEU A 49 7.34 -2.57 -1.07
C LEU A 49 8.73 -2.19 -0.52
N VAL A 50 9.67 -1.85 -1.38
CA VAL A 50 11.10 -1.85 -1.04
C VAL A 50 11.62 -0.61 -0.31
N ASP A 51 10.93 0.54 -0.40
CA ASP A 51 11.44 1.79 0.19
C ASP A 51 11.25 1.84 1.72
N ALA A 52 10.16 1.26 2.25
CA ALA A 52 9.89 1.30 3.69
C ALA A 52 10.93 0.53 4.53
N PRO A 53 11.32 -0.73 4.20
CA PRO A 53 12.42 -1.39 4.91
C PRO A 53 13.74 -0.63 4.82
N SER A 54 14.04 -0.03 3.66
CA SER A 54 15.27 0.75 3.46
C SER A 54 15.30 2.00 4.35
N LEU A 55 14.17 2.70 4.48
CA LEU A 55 14.06 3.88 5.33
C LEU A 55 14.19 3.51 6.80
N LEU A 56 13.48 2.46 7.26
CA LEU A 56 13.57 1.99 8.64
C LEU A 56 14.99 1.55 8.99
N TRP A 57 15.65 0.79 8.11
CA TRP A 57 17.05 0.37 8.30
C TRP A 57 18.02 1.55 8.42
N ALA A 58 17.82 2.58 7.60
CA ALA A 58 18.71 3.75 7.59
C ALA A 58 18.49 4.68 8.80
N ALA A 59 17.25 4.77 9.26
CA ALA A 59 16.83 5.83 10.19
C ALA A 59 16.38 5.32 11.58
N THR A 60 16.49 4.01 11.85
CA THR A 60 16.15 3.43 13.16
C THR A 60 17.13 2.31 13.50
N ASP A 61 16.99 1.72 14.69
CA ASP A 61 17.77 0.54 15.10
C ASP A 61 17.27 -0.78 14.48
N PHE A 62 16.26 -0.70 13.61
CA PHE A 62 15.72 -1.88 12.92
C PHE A 62 16.74 -2.49 11.96
N ASN A 63 16.96 -3.79 12.12
CA ASN A 63 17.58 -4.64 11.14
C ASN A 63 17.12 -6.09 11.37
N TRP A 64 17.45 -7.04 10.46
CA TRP A 64 16.97 -8.41 10.59
C TRP A 64 17.54 -9.19 11.79
N TYR A 65 18.57 -8.70 12.47
CA TYR A 65 19.12 -9.25 13.71
C TYR A 65 18.53 -8.57 14.95
N ASN A 66 18.14 -7.29 14.81
CA ASN A 66 17.42 -6.51 15.80
C ASN A 66 16.07 -6.10 15.19
N ASN A 67 15.05 -6.92 15.42
CA ASN A 67 13.74 -6.82 14.78
C ASN A 67 12.61 -6.61 15.81
N PRO A 68 12.51 -5.42 16.41
CA PRO A 68 11.53 -5.14 17.46
C PRO A 68 10.09 -5.04 16.95
N ILE A 69 9.89 -5.02 15.63
CA ILE A 69 8.57 -4.94 14.99
C ILE A 69 8.06 -6.29 14.46
N HIS A 70 8.71 -7.39 14.85
CA HIS A 70 8.38 -8.76 14.39
C HIS A 70 8.18 -8.83 12.86
N ALA A 71 8.95 -8.05 12.10
CA ALA A 71 8.85 -8.04 10.65
C ALA A 71 9.18 -9.42 10.08
N THR A 72 8.44 -9.85 9.06
CA THR A 72 8.74 -11.03 8.27
C THR A 72 9.16 -10.64 6.86
N PHE A 73 10.00 -11.47 6.24
CA PHE A 73 10.51 -11.21 4.91
C PHE A 73 9.41 -11.31 3.86
N LYS A 74 9.42 -10.39 2.86
CA LYS A 74 8.50 -10.43 1.74
C LYS A 74 9.28 -10.42 0.42
N SER A 75 9.23 -11.54 -0.30
CA SER A 75 9.90 -11.73 -1.59
C SER A 75 8.98 -11.46 -2.80
N GLY A 76 7.70 -11.22 -2.56
CA GLY A 76 6.72 -10.98 -3.61
C GLY A 76 5.29 -11.20 -3.15
N ILE A 77 4.41 -11.43 -4.13
CA ILE A 77 2.99 -11.73 -3.91
C ILE A 77 2.64 -13.00 -4.69
N LEU A 78 2.01 -13.96 -4.03
CA LEU A 78 1.48 -15.17 -4.64
C LEU A 78 -0.02 -15.00 -4.88
N TYR A 79 -0.44 -14.99 -6.13
CA TYR A 79 -1.82 -14.99 -6.55
C TYR A 79 -2.29 -16.43 -6.85
N GLU A 80 -3.40 -16.85 -6.22
CA GLU A 80 -3.96 -18.19 -6.39
C GLU A 80 -5.38 -18.12 -6.91
N GLY A 81 -5.67 -18.86 -7.97
CA GLY A 81 -7.00 -18.91 -8.60
C GLY A 81 -7.40 -17.65 -9.36
N TRP A 82 -6.45 -16.73 -9.64
CA TRP A 82 -6.67 -15.59 -10.51
C TRP A 82 -6.47 -15.98 -11.98
N GLY A 83 -7.32 -15.45 -12.86
CA GLY A 83 -7.37 -15.88 -14.26
C GLY A 83 -7.83 -17.33 -14.42
N LYS A 84 -7.64 -17.88 -15.64
CA LYS A 84 -8.07 -19.25 -16.00
C LYS A 84 -6.93 -20.11 -16.59
N VAL A 85 -5.72 -19.55 -16.67
CA VAL A 85 -4.59 -20.22 -17.36
C VAL A 85 -3.70 -20.97 -16.39
N ASN A 86 -3.37 -20.35 -15.24
CA ASN A 86 -2.53 -20.91 -14.19
C ASN A 86 -3.24 -20.86 -12.85
N ASP A 87 -3.12 -21.91 -12.04
CA ASP A 87 -3.66 -21.93 -10.67
C ASP A 87 -2.93 -20.97 -9.74
N LYS A 88 -1.66 -20.69 -10.04
CA LYS A 88 -0.79 -19.82 -9.25
C LYS A 88 0.05 -18.92 -10.15
N VAL A 89 0.10 -17.64 -9.78
CA VAL A 89 0.96 -16.64 -10.41
C VAL A 89 1.77 -15.95 -9.33
N TYR A 90 3.08 -15.91 -9.50
CA TYR A 90 3.98 -15.31 -8.54
C TYR A 90 4.53 -13.99 -9.09
N HIS A 91 4.13 -12.88 -8.49
CA HIS A 91 4.71 -11.56 -8.73
C HIS A 91 5.91 -11.40 -7.79
N SER A 92 7.08 -11.82 -8.25
CA SER A 92 8.33 -11.72 -7.48
C SER A 92 8.86 -10.29 -7.44
N PHE A 93 9.52 -9.95 -6.34
CA PHE A 93 10.33 -8.73 -6.29
C PHE A 93 11.74 -9.01 -6.79
N PRO A 94 12.49 -7.97 -7.26
CA PRO A 94 13.90 -8.12 -7.62
C PRO A 94 14.71 -8.71 -6.46
N ALA A 95 15.63 -9.62 -6.78
CA ALA A 95 16.39 -10.40 -5.78
C ALA A 95 17.29 -9.55 -4.86
N ASP A 96 17.67 -8.35 -5.31
CA ASP A 96 18.47 -7.36 -4.57
C ASP A 96 17.61 -6.41 -3.72
N LYS A 97 16.28 -6.56 -3.73
CA LYS A 97 15.33 -5.72 -3.01
C LYS A 97 14.62 -6.51 -1.94
N MET A 98 14.48 -5.89 -0.78
CA MET A 98 13.76 -6.45 0.35
C MET A 98 12.48 -5.68 0.59
N ALA A 99 11.39 -6.41 0.74
CA ALA A 99 10.15 -5.93 1.30
C ALA A 99 9.84 -6.69 2.58
N MET A 100 8.86 -6.25 3.35
CA MET A 100 8.51 -6.89 4.61
C MET A 100 7.00 -6.86 4.87
N HIS A 101 6.59 -7.76 5.75
CA HIS A 101 5.32 -7.66 6.47
C HIS A 101 5.64 -7.18 7.89
N TYR A 102 4.74 -6.42 8.50
CA TYR A 102 4.96 -5.85 9.83
C TYR A 102 3.66 -5.50 10.54
N CYS A 103 3.75 -5.22 11.83
CA CYS A 103 2.66 -4.67 12.63
C CYS A 103 2.78 -3.14 12.69
N PRO A 104 1.76 -2.37 12.23
CA PRO A 104 1.80 -0.91 12.26
C PRO A 104 2.01 -0.32 13.65
N TRP A 105 1.43 -0.91 14.66
CA TRP A 105 1.56 -0.45 16.04
C TRP A 105 3.01 -0.62 16.57
N GLU A 106 3.64 -1.75 16.28
CA GLU A 106 5.05 -1.98 16.65
C GLU A 106 5.98 -1.05 15.86
N MET A 107 5.70 -0.83 14.57
CA MET A 107 6.44 0.11 13.74
C MET A 107 6.27 1.56 14.23
N GLN A 108 5.07 1.98 14.65
CA GLN A 108 4.83 3.28 15.26
C GLN A 108 5.75 3.49 16.48
N ASN A 109 5.77 2.52 17.40
CA ASN A 109 6.62 2.58 18.58
C ASN A 109 8.11 2.71 18.23
N LEU A 110 8.58 1.96 17.25
CA LEU A 110 9.97 2.06 16.77
C LEU A 110 10.28 3.46 16.22
N VAL A 111 9.38 4.01 15.40
CA VAL A 111 9.58 5.31 14.74
C VAL A 111 9.51 6.47 15.75
N LEU A 112 8.55 6.45 16.67
CA LEU A 112 8.43 7.49 17.73
C LEU A 112 9.68 7.58 18.61
N ASN A 113 10.41 6.48 18.77
CA ASN A 113 11.66 6.41 19.54
C ASN A 113 12.93 6.62 18.70
N SER A 114 12.83 6.97 17.42
CA SER A 114 13.99 7.10 16.52
C SER A 114 14.92 8.26 16.84
N GLY A 115 14.45 9.29 17.55
CA GLY A 115 15.23 10.48 17.92
C GLY A 115 15.50 11.49 16.80
N HIS A 116 14.88 11.31 15.60
CA HIS A 116 15.10 12.21 14.47
C HIS A 116 14.17 13.42 14.42
N PHE A 117 13.16 13.47 15.25
CA PHE A 117 12.18 14.54 15.35
C PHE A 117 11.63 14.62 16.77
N LYS A 118 11.00 15.74 17.09
CA LYS A 118 10.34 15.93 18.39
C LYS A 118 8.95 15.30 18.35
N VAL A 119 8.61 14.51 19.36
CA VAL A 119 7.30 13.87 19.51
C VAL A 119 6.47 14.65 20.52
N ILE A 120 5.22 14.96 20.18
CA ILE A 120 4.27 15.70 21.03
C ILE A 120 2.97 14.91 21.06
N GLU A 121 2.50 14.59 22.26
CA GLU A 121 1.19 13.96 22.48
C GLU A 121 0.15 15.06 22.66
N ASP A 122 -0.62 15.30 21.62
CA ASP A 122 -1.71 16.29 21.62
C ASP A 122 -2.69 16.01 20.46
N GLU A 123 -3.86 16.61 20.52
CA GLU A 123 -4.85 16.63 19.45
C GLU A 123 -5.00 18.06 18.93
N VAL A 124 -4.61 18.26 17.67
CA VAL A 124 -4.52 19.59 17.06
C VAL A 124 -5.18 19.61 15.68
N ASP A 125 -5.68 20.77 15.26
CA ASP A 125 -6.07 21.00 13.88
C ASP A 125 -4.85 21.45 13.07
N PRO A 126 -4.43 20.72 12.03
CA PRO A 126 -3.31 21.08 11.15
C PRO A 126 -3.42 22.49 10.56
N TYR A 127 -4.62 22.98 10.34
CA TYR A 127 -4.87 24.30 9.73
C TYR A 127 -4.65 25.47 10.70
N GLU A 128 -4.60 25.21 12.02
CA GLU A 128 -4.38 26.20 13.08
C GLU A 128 -2.94 26.25 13.60
N ILE A 129 -2.06 25.33 13.14
CA ILE A 129 -0.69 25.26 13.60
C ILE A 129 0.17 26.36 12.98
N ASP A 130 0.98 27.04 13.80
CA ASP A 130 2.03 27.97 13.35
C ASP A 130 3.30 27.18 12.98
N ALA A 131 3.43 26.89 11.69
CA ALA A 131 4.59 26.20 11.09
C ALA A 131 4.73 26.59 9.63
N ASP A 132 5.95 26.48 9.09
CA ASP A 132 6.21 26.76 7.66
C ASP A 132 5.52 25.72 6.76
N TYR A 133 5.59 24.44 7.16
CA TYR A 133 4.97 23.32 6.43
C TYR A 133 4.30 22.34 7.39
N ILE A 134 3.18 21.79 6.97
CA ILE A 134 2.37 20.86 7.76
C ILE A 134 2.01 19.64 6.91
N PHE A 135 2.13 18.45 7.49
CA PHE A 135 1.65 17.21 6.91
C PHE A 135 0.45 16.71 7.70
N ASP A 136 -0.75 16.75 7.09
CA ASP A 136 -1.96 16.18 7.68
C ASP A 136 -2.00 14.66 7.39
N CYS A 137 -1.66 13.88 8.41
CA CYS A 137 -1.63 12.42 8.41
C CYS A 137 -2.64 11.81 9.39
N ARG A 138 -3.72 12.52 9.74
CA ARG A 138 -4.73 12.11 10.76
C ARG A 138 -5.57 10.88 10.38
N GLY A 139 -5.25 10.18 9.31
CA GLY A 139 -5.97 8.99 8.89
C GLY A 139 -7.20 9.29 8.02
N LYS A 140 -8.18 8.36 8.04
CA LYS A 140 -9.41 8.47 7.23
C LYS A 140 -10.15 9.79 7.52
N PRO A 141 -10.62 10.51 6.47
CA PRO A 141 -11.46 11.70 6.67
C PRO A 141 -12.85 11.32 7.20
N ASP A 142 -13.44 12.21 8.00
CA ASP A 142 -14.83 12.08 8.45
C ASP A 142 -15.79 12.55 7.37
N ASP A 143 -15.40 13.60 6.62
CA ASP A 143 -16.13 14.15 5.48
C ASP A 143 -15.38 13.88 4.17
N PHE A 144 -16.09 13.38 3.18
CA PHE A 144 -15.58 13.04 1.85
C PHE A 144 -15.90 14.09 0.77
N SER A 145 -16.44 15.26 1.11
CA SER A 145 -16.76 16.32 0.14
C SER A 145 -15.55 16.77 -0.70
N ASP A 146 -14.36 16.80 -0.07
CA ASP A 146 -13.07 17.13 -0.70
C ASP A 146 -12.33 15.93 -1.29
N TYR A 147 -13.03 14.82 -1.52
CA TYR A 147 -12.46 13.59 -2.06
C TYR A 147 -13.18 13.14 -3.32
N GLU A 148 -12.46 12.44 -4.18
CA GLU A 148 -12.99 11.70 -5.32
C GLU A 148 -12.98 10.21 -5.01
N ASP A 149 -14.01 9.48 -5.48
CA ASP A 149 -14.02 8.03 -5.39
C ASP A 149 -13.03 7.43 -6.42
N LEU A 150 -12.18 6.53 -5.95
CA LEU A 150 -11.37 5.68 -6.82
C LEU A 150 -12.20 4.48 -7.27
N LYS A 151 -12.06 4.11 -8.53
CA LYS A 151 -12.71 2.93 -9.11
C LYS A 151 -12.15 1.66 -8.46
N ASN A 152 -13.02 0.85 -7.87
CA ASN A 152 -12.62 -0.41 -7.26
C ASN A 152 -13.83 -1.34 -7.10
N PRO A 153 -13.72 -2.64 -7.38
CA PRO A 153 -14.83 -3.57 -7.26
C PRO A 153 -15.16 -3.99 -5.82
N ILE A 154 -14.29 -3.74 -4.83
CA ILE A 154 -14.52 -4.11 -3.43
C ILE A 154 -14.73 -2.90 -2.53
N ASN A 155 -15.53 -3.08 -1.46
CA ASN A 155 -15.86 -2.04 -0.49
C ASN A 155 -15.97 -2.55 0.97
N ALA A 156 -15.71 -3.85 1.19
CA ALA A 156 -15.78 -4.46 2.50
C ALA A 156 -14.73 -5.55 2.69
N CYS A 157 -14.40 -5.86 3.93
CA CYS A 157 -13.48 -6.92 4.30
C CYS A 157 -13.89 -7.57 5.62
N ILE A 158 -13.77 -8.90 5.69
CA ILE A 158 -13.86 -9.68 6.92
C ILE A 158 -12.44 -10.03 7.34
N LEU A 159 -12.04 -9.59 8.53
CA LEU A 159 -10.73 -9.88 9.10
C LEU A 159 -10.79 -11.09 10.03
N ALA A 160 -9.73 -11.88 10.06
CA ALA A 160 -9.66 -13.10 10.83
C ALA A 160 -8.25 -13.40 11.35
N GLU A 161 -8.21 -14.20 12.41
CA GLU A 161 -7.02 -14.82 12.98
C GLU A 161 -6.87 -16.24 12.39
N PRO A 162 -5.70 -16.57 11.80
CA PRO A 162 -5.45 -17.93 11.29
C PRO A 162 -5.14 -18.92 12.39
N ASN A 163 -5.59 -20.18 12.21
CA ASN A 163 -5.25 -21.32 13.07
C ASN A 163 -3.97 -22.05 12.60
N TRP A 164 -3.17 -21.41 11.74
CA TRP A 164 -1.88 -21.95 11.25
C TRP A 164 -0.78 -20.91 11.31
N ASP A 165 0.47 -21.37 11.26
CA ASP A 165 1.65 -20.53 11.20
C ASP A 165 1.81 -19.90 9.80
N THR A 166 1.52 -18.61 9.69
CA THR A 166 1.62 -17.85 8.44
C THR A 166 3.07 -17.51 8.06
N THR A 167 4.00 -17.53 9.02
CA THR A 167 5.39 -17.09 8.83
C THR A 167 6.24 -18.05 7.99
N LYS A 168 5.71 -19.24 7.67
CA LYS A 168 6.36 -20.19 6.75
C LYS A 168 6.40 -19.70 5.30
N ALA A 169 5.56 -18.73 4.94
CA ALA A 169 5.57 -18.12 3.61
C ALA A 169 6.49 -16.88 3.59
N LEU A 170 7.25 -16.73 2.52
CA LEU A 170 8.09 -15.53 2.27
C LEU A 170 7.40 -14.52 1.34
N TRP A 171 6.08 -14.59 1.19
CA TRP A 171 5.28 -13.75 0.30
C TRP A 171 3.90 -13.47 0.91
N SER A 172 3.31 -12.34 0.53
CA SER A 172 1.86 -12.15 0.74
C SER A 172 1.12 -13.12 -0.17
N ARG A 173 0.02 -13.70 0.32
CA ARG A 173 -0.80 -14.63 -0.46
C ARG A 173 -2.14 -13.98 -0.76
N HIS A 174 -2.53 -13.96 -2.03
CA HIS A 174 -3.79 -13.39 -2.50
C HIS A 174 -4.60 -14.49 -3.23
N VAL A 175 -5.64 -14.97 -2.59
CA VAL A 175 -6.45 -16.09 -3.07
C VAL A 175 -7.77 -15.55 -3.62
N ALA A 176 -8.06 -15.81 -4.88
CA ALA A 176 -9.37 -15.52 -5.46
C ALA A 176 -10.45 -16.36 -4.77
N THR A 177 -11.59 -15.76 -4.50
CA THR A 177 -12.74 -16.38 -3.86
C THR A 177 -14.00 -16.14 -4.70
N PRO A 178 -15.13 -16.81 -4.43
CA PRO A 178 -16.37 -16.58 -5.18
C PRO A 178 -16.85 -15.12 -5.16
N ASP A 179 -16.61 -14.41 -4.05
CA ASP A 179 -17.16 -13.07 -3.80
C ASP A 179 -16.11 -11.94 -3.86
N GLY A 180 -14.86 -12.28 -4.19
CA GLY A 180 -13.74 -11.35 -4.18
C GLY A 180 -12.39 -12.05 -4.06
N TRP A 181 -11.62 -11.69 -3.03
CA TRP A 181 -10.31 -12.30 -2.78
C TRP A 181 -9.91 -12.21 -1.30
N THR A 182 -9.05 -13.12 -0.89
CA THR A 182 -8.52 -13.17 0.49
C THR A 182 -7.03 -12.88 0.48
N PHE A 183 -6.57 -11.95 1.33
CA PHE A 183 -5.16 -11.81 1.62
C PHE A 183 -4.75 -12.66 2.83
N VAL A 184 -3.51 -13.14 2.81
CA VAL A 184 -2.81 -13.71 3.98
C VAL A 184 -1.47 -12.98 4.10
N ILE A 185 -1.29 -12.29 5.22
CA ILE A 185 -0.06 -11.56 5.54
C ILE A 185 0.73 -12.38 6.56
N PRO A 186 1.93 -12.87 6.22
CA PRO A 186 2.80 -13.54 7.18
C PRO A 186 3.09 -12.66 8.40
N THR A 187 2.58 -13.07 9.56
CA THR A 187 2.68 -12.31 10.81
C THR A 187 3.01 -13.24 11.95
N HIS A 188 3.97 -12.87 12.76
CA HIS A 188 4.36 -13.68 13.94
C HIS A 188 3.20 -13.77 14.93
N SER A 189 2.99 -14.95 15.54
CA SER A 189 1.88 -15.21 16.46
C SER A 189 1.90 -14.34 17.71
N SER A 190 3.06 -13.79 18.10
CA SER A 190 3.21 -12.84 19.20
C SER A 190 2.88 -11.40 18.81
N SER A 191 2.77 -11.10 17.52
CA SER A 191 2.44 -9.74 17.04
C SER A 191 0.95 -9.43 17.23
N PRO A 192 0.60 -8.22 17.69
CA PRO A 192 -0.80 -7.77 17.78
C PRO A 192 -1.58 -7.89 16.47
N SER A 193 -0.91 -7.77 15.33
CA SER A 193 -1.52 -7.90 14.01
C SER A 193 -1.90 -9.33 13.62
N HIS A 194 -1.46 -10.34 14.36
CA HIS A 194 -1.76 -11.73 14.02
C HIS A 194 -3.27 -12.01 13.96
N LYS A 195 -4.05 -11.40 14.86
CA LYS A 195 -5.51 -11.51 14.90
C LYS A 195 -6.23 -10.96 13.67
N TYR A 196 -5.53 -10.24 12.80
CA TYR A 196 -6.12 -9.51 11.67
C TYR A 196 -5.27 -9.69 10.40
N CYS A 197 -4.47 -10.75 10.32
CA CYS A 197 -3.54 -10.93 9.21
C CYS A 197 -4.12 -11.75 8.04
N VAL A 198 -5.35 -12.22 8.15
CA VAL A 198 -6.11 -12.82 7.05
C VAL A 198 -7.37 -12.01 6.83
N GLY A 199 -7.64 -11.62 5.57
CA GLY A 199 -8.81 -10.79 5.28
C GLY A 199 -9.48 -11.17 3.98
N TYR A 200 -10.80 -11.39 4.02
CA TYR A 200 -11.64 -11.66 2.87
C TYR A 200 -12.27 -10.36 2.37
N CYS A 201 -11.78 -9.85 1.26
CA CYS A 201 -12.25 -8.64 0.60
C CYS A 201 -13.38 -8.95 -0.38
N TYR A 202 -14.49 -8.21 -0.32
CA TYR A 202 -15.68 -8.46 -1.12
C TYR A 202 -16.46 -7.18 -1.41
N ASN A 203 -17.56 -7.31 -2.20
CA ASN A 203 -18.49 -6.21 -2.44
C ASN A 203 -19.80 -6.46 -1.69
N SER A 204 -20.09 -5.67 -0.67
CA SER A 204 -21.28 -5.79 0.17
C SER A 204 -22.61 -5.47 -0.56
N ASN A 205 -22.55 -4.86 -1.76
CA ASN A 205 -23.72 -4.65 -2.61
C ASN A 205 -24.05 -5.86 -3.50
N ILE A 206 -23.12 -6.83 -3.62
CA ILE A 206 -23.25 -8.01 -4.49
C ILE A 206 -23.44 -9.27 -3.65
N SER A 207 -22.62 -9.45 -2.62
CA SER A 207 -22.63 -10.64 -1.78
C SER A 207 -23.07 -10.30 -0.37
N THR A 208 -23.92 -11.15 0.22
CA THR A 208 -24.34 -10.94 1.61
C THR A 208 -23.20 -11.30 2.57
N LYS A 209 -23.16 -10.61 3.71
CA LYS A 209 -22.18 -10.88 4.75
C LYS A 209 -22.16 -12.35 5.19
N GLY A 210 -23.34 -12.98 5.33
CA GLY A 210 -23.47 -14.38 5.77
C GLY A 210 -22.90 -15.37 4.74
N ASP A 211 -23.11 -15.12 3.43
CA ASP A 211 -22.55 -15.97 2.39
C ASP A 211 -21.02 -15.88 2.36
N VAL A 212 -20.50 -14.65 2.49
CA VAL A 212 -19.05 -14.41 2.52
C VAL A 212 -18.40 -15.03 3.75
N GLU A 213 -19.02 -14.93 4.95
CA GLU A 213 -18.55 -15.62 6.17
C GLU A 213 -18.49 -17.14 5.98
N ASN A 214 -19.55 -17.72 5.43
CA ASN A 214 -19.60 -19.15 5.14
C ASN A 214 -18.52 -19.59 4.16
N ASN A 215 -18.33 -18.85 3.07
CA ASN A 215 -17.27 -19.11 2.10
C ASN A 215 -15.88 -18.98 2.74
N PHE A 216 -15.67 -17.96 3.58
CA PHE A 216 -14.41 -17.75 4.27
C PHE A 216 -14.04 -18.93 5.19
N LEU A 217 -14.97 -19.36 6.04
CA LEU A 217 -14.77 -20.47 6.96
C LEU A 217 -14.64 -21.83 6.25
N ASN A 218 -15.28 -22.00 5.09
CA ASN A 218 -15.12 -23.20 4.28
C ASN A 218 -13.77 -23.28 3.55
N MET A 219 -13.18 -22.12 3.21
CA MET A 219 -11.93 -22.05 2.46
C MET A 219 -10.68 -21.97 3.34
N PHE A 220 -10.81 -21.43 4.57
CA PHE A 220 -9.70 -21.15 5.46
C PHE A 220 -10.03 -21.56 6.89
N ASP A 221 -9.06 -22.16 7.57
CA ASP A 221 -9.15 -22.46 9.00
C ASP A 221 -8.82 -21.19 9.82
N VAL A 222 -9.83 -20.36 10.04
CA VAL A 222 -9.68 -19.03 10.67
C VAL A 222 -10.76 -18.77 11.72
N ASN A 223 -10.46 -17.85 12.63
CA ASN A 223 -11.43 -17.27 13.55
C ASN A 223 -11.75 -15.83 13.10
N ILE A 224 -13.00 -15.57 12.71
CA ILE A 224 -13.44 -14.22 12.31
C ILE A 224 -13.34 -13.28 13.51
N THR A 225 -12.70 -12.12 13.32
CA THR A 225 -12.43 -11.16 14.39
C THR A 225 -13.12 -9.82 14.17
N LYS A 226 -13.23 -9.34 12.92
CA LYS A 226 -13.77 -8.01 12.63
C LYS A 226 -14.35 -7.92 11.22
N HIS A 227 -15.37 -7.06 11.08
CA HIS A 227 -15.89 -6.62 9.78
C HIS A 227 -15.56 -5.15 9.57
N VAL A 228 -15.15 -4.79 8.36
CA VAL A 228 -14.75 -3.44 7.98
C VAL A 228 -15.38 -3.06 6.66
N ASP A 229 -16.13 -1.97 6.63
CA ASP A 229 -16.57 -1.32 5.40
C ASP A 229 -15.62 -0.17 5.09
N PHE A 230 -15.30 0.02 3.82
CA PHE A 230 -14.39 1.08 3.40
C PHE A 230 -14.78 1.67 2.03
N LYS A 231 -14.27 2.86 1.78
CA LYS A 231 -14.28 3.50 0.46
C LYS A 231 -12.86 3.50 -0.10
N ASN A 232 -12.74 3.43 -1.42
CA ASN A 232 -11.52 3.75 -2.14
C ASN A 232 -11.64 5.20 -2.61
N TYR A 233 -10.69 6.05 -2.26
CA TYR A 233 -10.78 7.50 -2.49
C TYR A 233 -9.42 8.17 -2.59
N ILE A 234 -9.43 9.39 -3.14
CA ILE A 234 -8.28 10.28 -3.20
C ILE A 234 -8.71 11.72 -2.90
N ALA A 235 -7.87 12.48 -2.20
CA ALA A 235 -8.11 13.90 -1.96
C ALA A 235 -8.06 14.70 -3.28
N LYS A 236 -9.04 15.60 -3.51
CA LYS A 236 -9.04 16.52 -4.65
C LYS A 236 -7.90 17.52 -4.59
N ASN A 237 -7.53 17.93 -3.37
CA ASN A 237 -6.44 18.85 -3.08
C ASN A 237 -5.43 18.19 -2.12
N PRO A 238 -4.45 17.41 -2.62
CA PRO A 238 -3.39 16.80 -1.82
C PRO A 238 -2.48 17.83 -1.12
N ALA A 239 -2.16 18.94 -1.80
CA ALA A 239 -1.41 20.06 -1.26
C ALA A 239 -2.31 21.31 -1.26
N VAL A 240 -2.49 21.94 -0.08
CA VAL A 240 -3.31 23.11 0.14
C VAL A 240 -2.37 24.31 0.38
N ASP A 241 -2.45 25.31 -0.49
CA ASP A 241 -1.69 26.57 -0.40
C ASP A 241 -0.17 26.38 -0.25
N ASP A 242 0.39 25.35 -0.89
CA ASP A 242 1.82 24.98 -0.78
C ASP A 242 2.33 24.86 0.66
N ARG A 243 1.46 24.72 1.63
CA ARG A 243 1.77 24.74 3.06
C ARG A 243 1.29 23.47 3.77
N VAL A 244 0.06 23.01 3.51
CA VAL A 244 -0.51 21.82 4.14
C VAL A 244 -0.59 20.68 3.13
N PHE A 245 0.06 19.56 3.43
CA PHE A 245 0.15 18.38 2.57
C PHE A 245 -0.56 17.20 3.25
N LYS A 246 -1.59 16.65 2.60
CA LYS A 246 -2.27 15.44 3.08
C LYS A 246 -1.40 14.22 2.76
N ASN A 247 -1.22 13.30 3.73
CA ASN A 247 -0.53 12.01 3.50
C ASN A 247 -1.20 10.87 4.27
N GLY A 248 -0.80 9.63 3.99
CA GLY A 248 -1.46 8.46 4.56
C GLY A 248 -2.91 8.32 4.06
N ASN A 249 -3.77 7.74 4.90
CA ASN A 249 -5.20 7.62 4.58
C ASN A 249 -5.92 8.99 4.51
N ARG A 250 -5.28 10.08 4.92
CA ARG A 250 -5.78 11.44 4.67
C ARG A 250 -5.61 11.87 3.22
N LEU A 251 -4.62 11.33 2.52
CA LEU A 251 -4.41 11.57 1.09
C LEU A 251 -5.29 10.66 0.24
N PHE A 252 -5.21 9.35 0.45
CA PHE A 252 -5.97 8.36 -0.31
C PHE A 252 -6.09 7.04 0.47
N PHE A 253 -7.09 6.26 0.07
CA PHE A 253 -7.18 4.85 0.39
C PHE A 253 -7.49 4.06 -0.89
N LEU A 254 -6.71 3.04 -1.14
CA LEU A 254 -6.92 2.05 -2.20
C LEU A 254 -6.75 0.67 -1.58
N GLU A 255 -7.55 -0.30 -2.03
CA GLU A 255 -7.42 -1.68 -1.56
C GLU A 255 -5.96 -2.19 -1.57
N PRO A 256 -5.58 -3.09 -0.64
CA PRO A 256 -4.16 -3.43 -0.43
C PRO A 256 -3.59 -4.48 -1.40
N MET A 257 -4.21 -4.75 -2.53
CA MET A 257 -3.87 -5.87 -3.41
C MET A 257 -2.38 -5.94 -3.77
N GLU A 258 -1.74 -4.82 -4.03
CA GLU A 258 -0.31 -4.77 -4.40
C GLU A 258 0.58 -4.17 -3.30
N SER A 259 0.04 -3.99 -2.09
CA SER A 259 0.76 -3.40 -0.94
C SER A 259 1.36 -2.02 -1.25
N SER A 260 0.68 -1.23 -2.09
CA SER A 260 1.21 -0.02 -2.71
C SER A 260 1.19 1.22 -1.82
N SER A 261 0.31 1.25 -0.80
CA SER A 261 0.03 2.48 -0.04
C SER A 261 1.26 3.05 0.67
N ASN A 262 2.01 2.23 1.41
CA ASN A 262 3.20 2.70 2.14
C ASN A 262 4.29 3.25 1.20
N GLN A 263 4.47 2.62 0.04
CA GLN A 263 5.38 3.10 -0.99
C GLN A 263 4.94 4.46 -1.55
N ALA A 264 3.64 4.62 -1.77
CA ALA A 264 3.07 5.88 -2.24
C ALA A 264 3.22 7.00 -1.21
N TYR A 265 3.04 6.72 0.08
CA TYR A 265 3.27 7.70 1.15
C TYR A 265 4.72 8.18 1.21
N ILE A 266 5.69 7.28 1.06
CA ILE A 266 7.12 7.61 1.02
C ILE A 266 7.46 8.36 -0.28
N ALA A 267 6.94 7.95 -1.43
CA ALA A 267 7.14 8.65 -2.69
C ALA A 267 6.60 10.07 -2.61
N TRP A 268 5.40 10.26 -2.02
CA TRP A 268 4.79 11.57 -1.89
C TRP A 268 5.61 12.50 -0.98
N VAL A 269 6.02 12.04 0.21
CA VAL A 269 6.87 12.89 1.07
C VAL A 269 8.21 13.21 0.41
N ARG A 270 8.78 12.31 -0.40
CA ARG A 270 9.97 12.57 -1.21
C ARG A 270 9.74 13.68 -2.23
N PHE A 271 8.61 13.67 -2.95
CA PHE A 271 8.25 14.73 -3.89
C PHE A 271 8.09 16.07 -3.19
N ILE A 272 7.44 16.10 -2.02
CA ILE A 272 7.28 17.32 -1.23
C ILE A 272 8.64 17.79 -0.69
N TYR A 273 9.50 16.90 -0.21
CA TYR A 273 10.85 17.24 0.22
C TYR A 273 11.64 17.92 -0.91
N MET A 274 11.59 17.37 -2.12
CA MET A 274 12.22 17.99 -3.29
C MET A 274 11.61 19.35 -3.60
N HIS A 275 10.27 19.50 -3.48
CA HIS A 275 9.56 20.75 -3.68
C HIS A 275 9.96 21.84 -2.66
N ILE A 276 10.12 21.47 -1.38
CA ILE A 276 10.49 22.40 -0.31
C ILE A 276 11.96 22.83 -0.40
N PHE A 277 12.87 21.86 -0.57
CA PHE A 277 14.30 22.08 -0.36
C PHE A 277 15.12 22.29 -1.63
N HIS A 278 14.59 21.93 -2.82
CA HIS A 278 15.39 21.94 -4.04
C HIS A 278 14.75 22.76 -5.18
N PHE A 279 13.52 22.49 -5.55
CA PHE A 279 12.85 23.18 -6.65
C PHE A 279 11.33 23.17 -6.48
N LYS A 280 10.68 24.31 -6.70
CA LYS A 280 9.22 24.39 -6.65
C LYS A 280 8.60 23.65 -7.84
N ASN A 281 7.70 22.70 -7.57
CA ASN A 281 6.94 21.98 -8.57
C ASN A 281 5.54 22.59 -8.71
N PRO A 282 5.18 23.26 -9.80
CA PRO A 282 3.87 23.89 -9.96
C PRO A 282 2.73 22.87 -10.16
N ASN A 283 3.05 21.63 -10.54
CA ASN A 283 2.08 20.57 -10.83
C ASN A 283 2.06 19.49 -9.73
N LEU A 284 2.32 19.86 -8.48
CA LEU A 284 2.47 18.92 -7.38
C LEU A 284 1.19 18.10 -7.15
N ASN A 285 0.02 18.74 -7.13
CA ASN A 285 -1.29 18.09 -6.96
C ASN A 285 -1.60 17.14 -8.12
N ASP A 286 -1.48 17.60 -9.35
CA ASP A 286 -1.79 16.77 -10.52
C ASP A 286 -0.88 15.56 -10.60
N GLY A 287 0.40 15.73 -10.28
CA GLY A 287 1.39 14.66 -10.30
C GLY A 287 1.07 13.51 -9.33
N ILE A 288 0.65 13.83 -8.09
CA ILE A 288 0.29 12.77 -7.13
C ILE A 288 -1.06 12.16 -7.45
N ILE A 289 -2.03 12.93 -7.92
CA ILE A 289 -3.34 12.40 -8.33
C ILE A 289 -3.17 11.42 -9.50
N GLU A 290 -2.39 11.79 -10.51
CA GLU A 290 -2.08 10.91 -11.63
C GLU A 290 -1.37 9.63 -11.15
N TYR A 291 -0.37 9.77 -10.29
CA TYR A 291 0.35 8.64 -9.71
C TYR A 291 -0.60 7.64 -9.00
N ILE A 292 -1.52 8.12 -8.16
CA ILE A 292 -2.48 7.27 -7.46
C ILE A 292 -3.49 6.63 -8.43
N LYS A 293 -3.96 7.37 -9.45
CA LYS A 293 -4.82 6.81 -10.51
C LYS A 293 -4.10 5.71 -11.29
N GLN A 294 -2.81 5.83 -11.50
CA GLN A 294 -2.01 4.77 -12.12
C GLN A 294 -1.90 3.53 -11.23
N LEU A 295 -1.80 3.68 -9.89
CA LEU A 295 -1.88 2.54 -8.97
C LEU A 295 -3.25 1.86 -9.04
N GLN A 296 -4.33 2.63 -9.05
CA GLN A 296 -5.69 2.11 -9.25
C GLN A 296 -5.79 1.29 -10.55
N ASN A 297 -5.24 1.80 -11.64
CA ASN A 297 -5.31 1.14 -12.94
C ASN A 297 -4.59 -0.21 -12.93
N PHE A 298 -3.46 -0.33 -12.24
CA PHE A 298 -2.78 -1.61 -12.07
C PHE A 298 -3.63 -2.61 -11.27
N VAL A 299 -4.27 -2.16 -10.19
CA VAL A 299 -5.21 -2.98 -9.41
C VAL A 299 -6.40 -3.44 -10.27
N LEU A 300 -7.02 -2.53 -11.01
CA LEU A 300 -8.14 -2.87 -11.91
C LEU A 300 -7.75 -3.87 -12.99
N TRP A 301 -6.51 -3.79 -13.48
CA TRP A 301 -6.02 -4.73 -14.47
C TRP A 301 -5.98 -6.18 -13.97
N HIS A 302 -5.71 -6.37 -12.66
CA HIS A 302 -5.80 -7.70 -12.04
C HIS A 302 -7.22 -8.29 -12.19
N TYR A 303 -8.24 -7.49 -11.93
CA TYR A 303 -9.64 -7.91 -12.02
C TYR A 303 -10.10 -8.20 -13.46
N GLN A 304 -9.53 -7.55 -14.46
CA GLN A 304 -9.91 -7.76 -15.86
C GLN A 304 -9.66 -9.20 -16.35
N TYR A 305 -8.68 -9.89 -15.78
CA TYR A 305 -8.45 -11.31 -16.08
C TYR A 305 -9.40 -12.24 -15.34
N GLY A 306 -10.14 -11.74 -14.35
CA GLY A 306 -11.09 -12.52 -13.56
C GLY A 306 -10.39 -13.57 -12.70
N SER A 307 -11.12 -14.64 -12.44
CA SER A 307 -10.62 -15.76 -11.63
C SER A 307 -11.15 -17.10 -12.16
N LYS A 308 -10.80 -18.17 -11.46
CA LYS A 308 -11.37 -19.50 -11.69
C LYS A 308 -12.88 -19.58 -11.41
N TYR A 309 -13.46 -18.59 -10.72
CA TYR A 309 -14.88 -18.53 -10.39
C TYR A 309 -15.65 -17.74 -11.44
N ASP A 310 -16.82 -18.25 -11.82
CA ASP A 310 -17.79 -17.59 -12.69
C ASP A 310 -18.99 -17.15 -11.81
N THR A 311 -18.87 -15.97 -11.18
CA THR A 311 -19.85 -15.42 -10.24
C THR A 311 -20.21 -13.98 -10.56
N LEU A 312 -21.31 -13.49 -9.99
CA LEU A 312 -21.76 -12.10 -10.14
C LEU A 312 -20.67 -11.09 -9.76
N PHE A 313 -19.88 -11.38 -8.72
CA PHE A 313 -18.78 -10.50 -8.34
C PHE A 313 -17.73 -10.39 -9.45
N TRP A 314 -17.27 -11.51 -9.99
CA TRP A 314 -16.22 -11.49 -11.02
C TRP A 314 -16.72 -10.92 -12.35
N ASP A 315 -17.99 -11.09 -12.68
CA ASP A 315 -18.60 -10.44 -13.86
C ASP A 315 -18.67 -8.92 -13.65
N TYR A 316 -19.06 -8.46 -12.46
CA TYR A 316 -19.04 -7.05 -12.10
C TYR A 316 -17.61 -6.48 -12.09
N ALA A 317 -16.65 -7.17 -11.50
CA ALA A 317 -15.26 -6.69 -11.39
C ALA A 317 -14.61 -6.46 -12.76
N LYS A 318 -14.94 -7.26 -13.76
CA LYS A 318 -14.47 -7.09 -15.16
C LYS A 318 -15.07 -5.88 -15.87
N THR A 319 -16.16 -5.30 -15.38
CA THR A 319 -16.78 -4.12 -16.01
C THR A 319 -16.00 -2.83 -15.81
N PHE A 320 -15.05 -2.80 -14.89
CA PHE A 320 -14.21 -1.61 -14.64
C PHE A 320 -13.24 -1.39 -15.81
N ILE A 321 -13.55 -0.40 -16.64
CA ILE A 321 -12.73 -0.02 -17.80
C ILE A 321 -11.62 0.94 -17.30
N ILE A 322 -10.40 0.66 -17.74
CA ILE A 322 -9.26 1.55 -17.60
C ILE A 322 -9.23 2.44 -18.83
N ASP A 323 -9.56 3.72 -18.63
CA ASP A 323 -9.54 4.74 -19.68
C ASP A 323 -8.31 5.62 -19.50
N ASP A 324 -7.18 5.14 -20.00
CA ASP A 324 -5.88 5.81 -19.93
C ASP A 324 -5.03 5.40 -21.15
N PRO A 325 -4.68 6.35 -22.03
CA PRO A 325 -3.88 6.04 -23.22
C PRO A 325 -2.50 5.41 -22.90
N ARG A 326 -1.85 5.82 -21.79
CA ARG A 326 -0.58 5.23 -21.36
C ARG A 326 -0.75 3.78 -20.93
N PHE A 327 -1.89 3.43 -20.36
CA PHE A 327 -2.20 2.03 -20.02
C PHE A 327 -2.30 1.15 -21.27
N ASP A 328 -2.92 1.66 -22.34
CA ASP A 328 -3.01 0.93 -23.61
C ASP A 328 -1.64 0.73 -24.25
N GLU A 329 -0.76 1.73 -24.19
CA GLU A 329 0.65 1.60 -24.62
C GLU A 329 1.37 0.50 -23.82
N ILE A 330 1.20 0.46 -22.50
CA ILE A 330 1.81 -0.56 -21.65
C ILE A 330 1.29 -1.96 -22.02
N LYS A 331 -0.01 -2.10 -22.22
CA LYS A 331 -0.63 -3.35 -22.63
C LYS A 331 -0.03 -3.87 -23.95
N ASP A 332 0.13 -2.98 -24.94
CA ASP A 332 0.78 -3.33 -26.21
C ASP A 332 2.24 -3.73 -25.99
N MET A 333 2.99 -2.98 -25.19
CA MET A 333 4.37 -3.28 -24.88
C MET A 333 4.52 -4.65 -24.20
N VAL A 334 3.76 -4.95 -23.14
CA VAL A 334 3.89 -6.24 -22.42
C VAL A 334 3.48 -7.43 -23.28
N SER A 335 2.55 -7.27 -24.21
CA SER A 335 2.14 -8.33 -25.13
C SER A 335 3.23 -8.65 -26.18
N ASN A 336 4.07 -7.68 -26.51
CA ASN A 336 5.08 -7.79 -27.56
C ASN A 336 6.51 -8.05 -27.05
N VAL A 337 6.76 -7.81 -25.75
CA VAL A 337 8.10 -8.03 -25.17
C VAL A 337 8.33 -9.50 -24.83
N SER A 338 9.39 -10.09 -25.37
CA SER A 338 9.82 -11.44 -25.00
C SER A 338 10.31 -11.50 -23.54
N LYS A 339 10.21 -12.68 -22.90
CA LYS A 339 10.74 -12.89 -21.54
C LYS A 339 12.22 -12.48 -21.38
N TYR A 340 12.98 -12.49 -22.45
CA TYR A 340 14.41 -12.15 -22.45
C TYR A 340 14.64 -10.64 -22.43
N ASP A 341 13.73 -9.85 -22.99
CA ASP A 341 13.83 -8.39 -23.07
C ASP A 341 13.38 -7.72 -21.75
N ALA A 342 12.75 -8.45 -20.84
CA ALA A 342 12.40 -7.98 -19.50
C ALA A 342 13.61 -7.96 -18.53
N ARG A 343 14.76 -8.56 -18.89
CA ARG A 343 15.98 -8.60 -18.06
C ARG A 343 16.56 -7.23 -17.72
N PRO A 344 16.55 -6.21 -18.58
CA PRO A 344 16.99 -4.87 -18.20
C PRO A 344 16.18 -4.31 -17.02
N ALA A 345 14.91 -4.72 -16.87
CA ALA A 345 14.07 -4.36 -15.75
C ALA A 345 14.58 -4.88 -14.39
N LEU A 346 15.23 -6.06 -14.41
CA LEU A 346 15.81 -6.68 -13.21
C LEU A 346 17.16 -6.06 -12.81
N SER A 347 17.86 -5.43 -13.74
CA SER A 347 19.19 -4.85 -13.52
C SER A 347 19.21 -3.38 -13.11
N GLY A 348 18.04 -2.76 -12.92
CA GLY A 348 17.95 -1.33 -12.59
C GLY A 348 18.32 -0.38 -13.72
N GLY A 349 18.59 -0.88 -14.93
CA GLY A 349 18.97 -0.12 -16.11
C GLY A 349 17.82 0.29 -17.03
N ILE A 350 16.60 0.45 -16.49
CA ILE A 350 15.46 0.80 -17.32
C ILE A 350 15.42 2.29 -17.55
N SER A 351 15.11 2.68 -18.78
CA SER A 351 14.76 4.06 -19.09
C SER A 351 13.58 4.49 -18.27
N LYS A 352 13.54 5.75 -17.86
CA LYS A 352 12.45 6.37 -17.08
C LYS A 352 11.07 6.24 -17.75
N ASP A 353 11.04 5.83 -19.02
CA ASP A 353 9.87 5.74 -19.88
C ASP A 353 8.99 4.49 -19.59
N PHE A 354 9.45 3.57 -18.73
CA PHE A 354 8.77 2.31 -18.45
C PHE A 354 8.07 2.24 -17.07
N PHE A 355 7.98 3.34 -16.34
CA PHE A 355 7.22 3.37 -15.10
C PHE A 355 5.80 3.88 -15.31
N TYR A 356 4.84 3.14 -14.75
CA TYR A 356 3.46 3.54 -14.62
C TYR A 356 3.08 3.46 -13.13
N GLY A 357 2.86 4.61 -12.51
CA GLY A 357 2.86 4.70 -11.05
C GLY A 357 4.20 4.25 -10.48
N GLN A 358 4.16 3.27 -9.59
CA GLN A 358 5.36 2.66 -8.99
C GLN A 358 5.81 1.36 -9.68
N TRP A 359 5.08 0.93 -10.70
CA TRP A 359 5.27 -0.37 -11.32
C TRP A 359 6.11 -0.27 -12.59
N ALA A 360 7.23 -1.00 -12.60
CA ALA A 360 8.08 -1.15 -13.78
C ALA A 360 7.49 -2.20 -14.74
N MET A 361 7.95 -2.20 -15.98
CA MET A 361 7.56 -3.15 -17.03
C MET A 361 7.61 -4.61 -16.55
N PHE A 362 8.55 -4.95 -15.68
CA PHE A 362 8.68 -6.30 -15.13
C PHE A 362 7.41 -6.74 -14.38
N SER A 363 6.82 -5.89 -13.54
CA SER A 363 5.60 -6.21 -12.79
C SER A 363 4.41 -6.44 -13.72
N TRP A 364 4.25 -5.56 -14.73
CA TRP A 364 3.23 -5.70 -15.76
C TRP A 364 3.39 -6.98 -16.55
N LYS A 365 4.62 -7.29 -16.96
CA LYS A 365 4.94 -8.50 -17.74
C LYS A 365 4.73 -9.77 -16.91
N CYS A 366 5.12 -9.77 -15.66
CA CYS A 366 4.91 -10.89 -14.73
C CYS A 366 3.43 -11.25 -14.62
N TRP A 367 2.57 -10.25 -14.44
CA TRP A 367 1.13 -10.43 -14.38
C TRP A 367 0.56 -10.89 -15.73
N TYR A 368 0.90 -10.21 -16.82
CA TYR A 368 0.43 -10.56 -18.17
C TYR A 368 0.77 -12.01 -18.53
N ASP A 369 2.01 -12.42 -18.38
CA ASP A 369 2.47 -13.78 -18.68
C ASP A 369 1.76 -14.82 -17.79
N GLY A 370 1.60 -14.52 -16.52
CA GLY A 370 0.90 -15.39 -15.58
C GLY A 370 -0.58 -15.63 -15.99
N MET A 371 -1.22 -14.61 -16.57
CA MET A 371 -2.62 -14.68 -17.00
C MET A 371 -2.84 -15.23 -18.40
N THR A 372 -1.83 -15.18 -19.28
CA THR A 372 -1.99 -15.50 -20.70
C THR A 372 -1.16 -16.70 -21.18
N THR A 373 -0.11 -17.06 -20.45
CA THR A 373 0.83 -18.11 -20.85
C THR A 373 0.84 -19.23 -19.82
N LYS A 374 0.56 -20.45 -20.26
CA LYS A 374 0.62 -21.63 -19.37
C LYS A 374 2.06 -21.90 -18.96
N VAL A 375 2.31 -21.90 -17.66
CA VAL A 375 3.61 -22.31 -17.09
C VAL A 375 3.68 -23.83 -17.15
N ILE A 376 4.65 -24.36 -17.87
CA ILE A 376 4.96 -25.80 -17.85
C ILE A 376 5.78 -26.04 -16.58
N THR A 377 5.13 -26.64 -15.58
CA THR A 377 5.78 -27.09 -14.35
C THR A 377 6.46 -28.42 -14.51
#